data_8d7c6506fdacca7b7fe123a61b2baec4
#
_entry.id   8d7c6506fdacca7b7fe123a61b2baec4
#
_cell.length_a   1.000
_cell.length_b   1.000
_cell.length_c   1.000
_cell.angle_alpha   90.00
_cell.angle_beta   90.00
_cell.angle_gamma   90.00
#
_symmetry.space_group_name_H-M   'P 1'
#
loop_
_entity.id
_entity.type
_entity.pdbx_description
1 polymer ?
#
loop_
_entity_poly.entity_id
_entity_poly.type
_entity_poly.pdbx_seq_one_letter_code
_entity_poly.pdbx_strand_id
1 'polypeptide(L)'
;MPEYTFLVVEDSPTMRQLISFALKRIPGSTIVEAGDGIDALKKLSNQKFDVILTDINMPLMDGLKLVSMVRNDPTYKDIPVIVITTEGADDARERGISLGANAYVSKPIQTQDLLNTVNEIIKSKA
;
A
#
# COMPACT_ATOMS: atom_id res chain seq x y z
N MET A 1 -7.82 12.41 -18.42
CA MET A 1 -6.74 12.06 -17.47
C MET A 1 -7.10 10.81 -16.70
N PRO A 2 -6.20 9.86 -16.61
CA PRO A 2 -6.45 8.71 -15.73
C PRO A 2 -6.60 9.18 -14.28
N GLU A 3 -7.51 8.52 -13.57
CA GLU A 3 -7.71 8.77 -12.15
C GLU A 3 -7.30 7.53 -11.38
N TYR A 4 -6.62 7.72 -10.26
CA TYR A 4 -6.14 6.62 -9.41
C TYR A 4 -6.60 6.84 -7.99
N THR A 5 -7.09 5.77 -7.37
CA THR A 5 -7.47 5.78 -5.96
C THR A 5 -6.52 4.88 -5.18
N PHE A 6 -5.84 5.47 -4.20
CA PHE A 6 -4.86 4.78 -3.38
C PHE A 6 -5.40 4.56 -1.98
N LEU A 7 -5.17 3.37 -1.45
CA LEU A 7 -5.45 3.09 -0.03
C LEU A 7 -4.13 3.07 0.71
N VAL A 8 -3.96 3.96 1.67
CA VAL A 8 -2.76 4.04 2.50
C VAL A 8 -3.08 3.50 3.88
N VAL A 9 -2.44 2.40 4.26
CA VAL A 9 -2.66 1.73 5.53
C VAL A 9 -1.43 1.91 6.41
N GLU A 10 -1.55 2.71 7.47
CA GLU A 10 -0.46 3.04 8.36
C GLU A 10 -1.03 3.49 9.69
N ASP A 11 -0.54 2.92 10.79
CA ASP A 11 -1.05 3.24 12.12
C ASP A 11 -0.51 4.56 12.67
N SER A 12 0.63 5.05 12.17
CA SER A 12 1.18 6.35 12.56
C SER A 12 0.52 7.46 11.74
N PRO A 13 -0.21 8.39 12.37
CA PRO A 13 -0.81 9.50 11.64
C PRO A 13 0.21 10.35 10.88
N THR A 14 1.37 10.59 11.48
CA THR A 14 2.43 11.39 10.85
C THR A 14 2.97 10.71 9.60
N MET A 15 3.26 9.41 9.68
CA MET A 15 3.75 8.64 8.53
C MET A 15 2.68 8.55 7.46
N ARG A 16 1.42 8.35 7.86
CA ARG A 16 0.30 8.27 6.92
C ARG A 16 0.16 9.56 6.13
N GLN A 17 0.29 10.71 6.80
CA GLN A 17 0.24 12.01 6.15
C GLN A 17 1.41 12.20 5.17
N LEU A 18 2.60 11.75 5.54
CA LEU A 18 3.78 11.83 4.68
C LEU A 18 3.56 11.06 3.38
N ILE A 19 3.05 9.85 3.48
CA ILE A 19 2.78 9.01 2.32
C ILE A 19 1.69 9.64 1.46
N SER A 20 0.60 10.08 2.08
CA SER A 20 -0.51 10.70 1.38
C SER A 20 -0.09 11.96 0.64
N PHE A 21 0.72 12.79 1.30
CA PHE A 21 1.21 14.03 0.70
C PHE A 21 2.07 13.74 -0.53
N ALA A 22 2.92 12.72 -0.45
CA ALA A 22 3.74 12.31 -1.59
C ALA A 22 2.88 11.85 -2.76
N LEU A 23 1.87 11.02 -2.49
CA LEU A 23 0.98 10.50 -3.52
C LEU A 23 0.16 11.57 -4.22
N LYS A 24 -0.13 12.67 -3.54
CA LYS A 24 -0.87 13.78 -4.14
C LYS A 24 -0.12 14.43 -5.30
N ARG A 25 1.16 14.20 -5.42
CA ARG A 25 1.96 14.69 -6.55
C ARG A 25 1.63 13.95 -7.85
N ILE A 26 0.98 12.80 -7.75
CA ILE A 26 0.55 12.04 -8.93
C ILE A 26 -0.75 12.64 -9.45
N PRO A 27 -0.79 13.14 -10.71
CA PRO A 27 -2.03 13.72 -11.25
C PRO A 27 -3.17 12.71 -11.25
N GLY A 28 -4.35 13.18 -10.87
CA GLY A 28 -5.55 12.32 -10.81
C GLY A 28 -5.64 11.43 -9.59
N SER A 29 -4.79 11.63 -8.59
CA SER A 29 -4.78 10.79 -7.40
C SER A 29 -5.86 11.18 -6.39
N THR A 30 -6.50 10.16 -5.82
CA THR A 30 -7.37 10.29 -4.65
C THR A 30 -6.81 9.36 -3.59
N ILE A 31 -6.59 9.86 -2.39
CA ILE A 31 -5.97 9.07 -1.32
C ILE A 31 -7.00 8.83 -0.22
N VAL A 32 -7.19 7.57 0.15
CA VAL A 32 -8.02 7.15 1.26
C VAL A 32 -7.09 6.54 2.31
N GLU A 33 -7.23 6.96 3.56
CA GLU A 33 -6.36 6.52 4.63
C GLU A 33 -7.06 5.55 5.55
N ALA A 34 -6.30 4.55 6.03
CA ALA A 34 -6.76 3.59 7.02
C ALA A 34 -5.71 3.48 8.12
N GLY A 35 -6.15 3.43 9.35
CA GLY A 35 -5.25 3.40 10.50
C GLY A 35 -4.77 2.01 10.90
N ASP A 36 -5.36 0.97 10.35
CA ASP A 36 -4.96 -0.42 10.61
C ASP A 36 -5.55 -1.32 9.53
N GLY A 37 -5.23 -2.63 9.60
CA GLY A 37 -5.69 -3.59 8.60
C GLY A 37 -7.20 -3.80 8.61
N ILE A 38 -7.83 -3.72 9.77
CA ILE A 38 -9.28 -3.90 9.88
C ILE A 38 -10.00 -2.73 9.21
N ASP A 39 -9.53 -1.52 9.46
CA ASP A 39 -10.07 -0.32 8.82
C ASP A 39 -9.85 -0.39 7.29
N ALA A 40 -8.70 -0.91 6.87
CA ALA A 40 -8.42 -1.10 5.45
C ALA A 40 -9.44 -2.03 4.79
N LEU A 41 -9.79 -3.13 5.44
CA LEU A 41 -10.78 -4.06 4.91
C LEU A 41 -12.16 -3.40 4.79
N LYS A 42 -12.51 -2.55 5.74
CA LYS A 42 -13.77 -1.79 5.67
C LYS A 42 -13.78 -0.85 4.46
N LYS A 43 -12.67 -0.14 4.25
CA LYS A 43 -12.55 0.77 3.10
C LYS A 43 -12.64 0.01 1.78
N LEU A 44 -11.99 -1.15 1.70
CA LEU A 44 -12.03 -2.00 0.50
C LEU A 44 -13.45 -2.43 0.15
N SER A 45 -14.29 -2.66 1.16
CA SER A 45 -15.67 -3.08 0.91
C SER A 45 -16.56 -1.93 0.42
N ASN A 46 -16.12 -0.69 0.58
CA ASN A 46 -16.93 0.49 0.27
C ASN A 46 -16.62 1.12 -1.09
N GLN A 47 -15.44 0.89 -1.65
CA GLN A 47 -15.08 1.47 -2.92
C GLN A 47 -13.93 0.71 -3.56
N LYS A 48 -13.65 1.01 -4.82
CA LYS A 48 -12.57 0.38 -5.57
C LYS A 48 -11.27 1.15 -5.39
N PHE A 49 -10.15 0.40 -5.38
CA PHE A 49 -8.82 0.97 -5.26
C PHE A 49 -7.92 0.46 -6.39
N ASP A 50 -7.01 1.30 -6.81
CA ASP A 50 -6.04 0.96 -7.86
C ASP A 50 -4.74 0.42 -7.28
N VAL A 51 -4.35 0.87 -6.09
CA VAL A 51 -3.12 0.44 -5.40
C VAL A 51 -3.36 0.51 -3.90
N ILE A 52 -2.85 -0.48 -3.19
CA ILE A 52 -2.82 -0.49 -1.72
C ILE A 52 -1.36 -0.33 -1.29
N LEU A 53 -1.11 0.64 -0.39
CA LEU A 53 0.20 0.79 0.24
C LEU A 53 0.01 0.50 1.73
N THR A 54 0.73 -0.47 2.27
CA THR A 54 0.55 -0.87 3.66
C THR A 54 1.87 -1.04 4.39
N ASP A 55 1.93 -0.50 5.61
CA ASP A 55 3.01 -0.81 6.53
C ASP A 55 2.86 -2.27 6.98
N ILE A 56 3.98 -2.89 7.38
CA ILE A 56 3.96 -4.25 7.90
C ILE A 56 3.62 -4.25 9.38
N ASN A 57 4.27 -3.39 10.16
CA ASN A 57 4.15 -3.41 11.62
C ASN A 57 2.98 -2.55 12.08
N MET A 58 1.83 -3.17 12.26
CA MET A 58 0.62 -2.49 12.70
C MET A 58 -0.07 -3.30 13.79
N PRO A 59 -0.81 -2.64 14.71
CA PRO A 59 -1.61 -3.37 15.69
C PRO A 59 -2.80 -4.08 15.03
N LEU A 60 -3.34 -5.06 15.71
CA LEU A 60 -4.53 -5.84 15.33
C LEU A 60 -4.32 -6.75 14.13
N MET A 61 -3.84 -6.22 13.02
CA MET A 61 -3.58 -7.00 11.81
C MET A 61 -2.36 -6.39 11.13
N ASP A 62 -1.25 -7.14 11.03
CA ASP A 62 -0.06 -6.65 10.35
C ASP A 62 -0.26 -6.61 8.83
N GLY A 63 0.65 -5.89 8.16
CA GLY A 63 0.54 -5.70 6.71
C GLY A 63 0.70 -6.98 5.90
N LEU A 64 1.47 -7.95 6.40
CA LEU A 64 1.62 -9.24 5.71
C LEU A 64 0.32 -10.02 5.71
N LYS A 65 -0.40 -9.98 6.83
CA LYS A 65 -1.72 -10.60 6.92
C LYS A 65 -2.70 -9.93 5.97
N LEU A 66 -2.64 -8.61 5.88
CA LEU A 66 -3.49 -7.86 4.96
C LEU A 66 -3.21 -8.25 3.50
N VAL A 67 -1.93 -8.36 3.11
CA VAL A 67 -1.56 -8.81 1.77
C VAL A 67 -2.16 -10.19 1.48
N SER A 68 -2.02 -11.11 2.42
CA SER A 68 -2.56 -12.47 2.28
C SER A 68 -4.08 -12.45 2.08
N MET A 69 -4.78 -11.66 2.88
CA MET A 69 -6.23 -11.56 2.78
C MET A 69 -6.69 -10.97 1.45
N VAL A 70 -5.98 -9.94 0.97
CA VAL A 70 -6.30 -9.33 -0.33
C VAL A 70 -6.11 -10.36 -1.46
N ARG A 71 -5.01 -11.10 -1.45
CA ARG A 71 -4.72 -12.08 -2.49
C ARG A 71 -5.65 -13.28 -2.48
N ASN A 72 -6.22 -13.61 -1.33
CA ASN A 72 -7.15 -14.72 -1.20
C ASN A 72 -8.61 -14.34 -1.42
N ASP A 73 -8.90 -13.05 -1.62
CA ASP A 73 -10.26 -12.58 -1.87
C ASP A 73 -10.47 -12.41 -3.38
N PRO A 74 -11.46 -13.10 -3.97
CA PRO A 74 -11.70 -13.00 -5.41
C PRO A 74 -11.98 -11.58 -5.90
N THR A 75 -12.52 -10.72 -5.04
CA THR A 75 -12.83 -9.32 -5.40
C THR A 75 -11.58 -8.46 -5.45
N TYR A 76 -10.59 -8.73 -4.57
CA TYR A 76 -9.44 -7.84 -4.37
C TYR A 76 -8.11 -8.42 -4.88
N LYS A 77 -8.10 -9.68 -5.28
CA LYS A 77 -6.85 -10.41 -5.58
C LYS A 77 -5.95 -9.77 -6.63
N ASP A 78 -6.50 -8.94 -7.49
CA ASP A 78 -5.74 -8.31 -8.58
C ASP A 78 -5.27 -6.88 -8.25
N ILE A 79 -5.61 -6.35 -7.08
CA ILE A 79 -5.18 -5.02 -6.70
C ILE A 79 -3.69 -5.06 -6.34
N PRO A 80 -2.85 -4.23 -6.99
CA PRO A 80 -1.42 -4.17 -6.63
C PRO A 80 -1.24 -3.70 -5.19
N VAL A 81 -0.33 -4.35 -4.48
CA VAL A 81 0.00 -4.00 -3.09
C VAL A 81 1.48 -3.66 -2.99
N ILE A 82 1.78 -2.51 -2.41
CA ILE A 82 3.13 -2.06 -2.09
C ILE A 82 3.29 -2.17 -0.58
N VAL A 83 4.29 -2.92 -0.14
CA VAL A 83 4.59 -3.09 1.28
C VAL A 83 5.63 -2.06 1.71
N ILE A 84 5.38 -1.39 2.82
CA ILE A 84 6.31 -0.42 3.40
C ILE A 84 6.96 -1.09 4.61
N THR A 85 8.28 -1.21 4.59
CA THR A 85 9.00 -1.99 5.57
C THR A 85 10.18 -1.22 6.16
N THR A 86 10.59 -1.57 7.38
CA THR A 86 11.75 -0.99 8.02
C THR A 86 13.01 -1.40 7.27
N GLU A 87 13.95 -0.46 7.10
CA GLU A 87 15.23 -0.75 6.47
C GLU A 87 15.93 -1.90 7.18
N GLY A 88 16.53 -2.81 6.39
CA GLY A 88 17.22 -3.98 6.92
C GLY A 88 16.30 -5.17 7.21
N ALA A 89 15.01 -5.04 6.97
CA ALA A 89 14.05 -6.13 7.22
C ALA A 89 13.91 -7.03 5.98
N ASP A 90 15.02 -7.66 5.57
CA ASP A 90 15.04 -8.50 4.37
C ASP A 90 14.04 -9.65 4.46
N ASP A 91 13.91 -10.27 5.64
CA ASP A 91 12.96 -11.36 5.83
C ASP A 91 11.52 -10.90 5.62
N ALA A 92 11.17 -9.74 6.14
CA ALA A 92 9.82 -9.17 5.97
C ALA A 92 9.54 -8.85 4.51
N ARG A 93 10.53 -8.34 3.80
CA ARG A 93 10.45 -8.05 2.37
C ARG A 93 10.19 -9.33 1.57
N GLU A 94 11.00 -10.37 1.81
CA GLU A 94 10.84 -11.63 1.12
C GLU A 94 9.49 -12.27 1.39
N ARG A 95 9.04 -12.22 2.64
CA ARG A 95 7.73 -12.74 3.01
C ARG A 95 6.61 -11.98 2.34
N GLY A 96 6.72 -10.65 2.25
CA GLY A 96 5.73 -9.83 1.56
C GLY A 96 5.59 -10.22 0.09
N ILE A 97 6.72 -10.36 -0.59
CA ILE A 97 6.74 -10.75 -2.00
C ILE A 97 6.17 -12.16 -2.17
N SER A 98 6.56 -13.10 -1.31
CA SER A 98 6.07 -14.49 -1.41
C SER A 98 4.56 -14.58 -1.14
N LEU A 99 4.00 -13.67 -0.34
CA LEU A 99 2.57 -13.63 -0.08
C LEU A 99 1.78 -12.89 -1.18
N GLY A 100 2.47 -12.26 -2.12
CA GLY A 100 1.82 -11.64 -3.26
C GLY A 100 1.91 -10.12 -3.34
N ALA A 101 2.78 -9.49 -2.55
CA ALA A 101 3.04 -8.05 -2.70
C ALA A 101 3.74 -7.80 -4.04
N ASN A 102 3.40 -6.70 -4.69
CA ASN A 102 3.95 -6.35 -5.99
C ASN A 102 5.27 -5.60 -5.89
N ALA A 103 5.48 -4.90 -4.79
CA ALA A 103 6.70 -4.12 -4.56
C ALA A 103 6.83 -3.81 -3.08
N TYR A 104 7.98 -3.25 -2.71
CA TYR A 104 8.20 -2.78 -1.35
C TYR A 104 8.93 -1.44 -1.39
N VAL A 105 8.76 -0.66 -0.33
CA VAL A 105 9.46 0.60 -0.13
C VAL A 105 10.04 0.58 1.28
N SER A 106 11.32 0.90 1.42
CA SER A 106 11.99 0.87 2.72
C SER A 106 11.79 2.18 3.49
N LYS A 107 11.68 2.07 4.81
CA LYS A 107 11.75 3.24 5.70
C LYS A 107 13.21 3.53 6.03
N PRO A 108 13.59 4.79 6.17
CA PRO A 108 12.77 5.99 6.05
C PRO A 108 12.35 6.23 4.61
N ILE A 109 11.10 6.66 4.43
CA ILE A 109 10.53 6.81 3.10
C ILE A 109 11.14 8.01 2.38
N GLN A 110 11.69 7.74 1.20
CA GLN A 110 12.17 8.77 0.28
C GLN A 110 11.05 9.03 -0.72
N THR A 111 10.59 10.27 -0.81
CA THR A 111 9.46 10.63 -1.67
C THR A 111 9.68 10.16 -3.11
N GLN A 112 10.89 10.38 -3.65
CA GLN A 112 11.17 10.01 -5.03
C GLN A 112 11.11 8.49 -5.24
N ASP A 113 11.64 7.71 -4.30
CA ASP A 113 11.60 6.25 -4.39
C ASP A 113 10.16 5.74 -4.35
N LEU A 114 9.36 6.32 -3.46
CA LEU A 114 7.94 5.97 -3.37
C LEU A 114 7.22 6.26 -4.67
N LEU A 115 7.41 7.45 -5.22
CA LEU A 115 6.77 7.85 -6.47
C LEU A 115 7.21 6.99 -7.65
N ASN A 116 8.50 6.65 -7.71
CA ASN A 116 9.02 5.79 -8.78
C ASN A 116 8.37 4.41 -8.72
N THR A 117 8.26 3.85 -7.52
CA THR A 117 7.66 2.53 -7.31
C THR A 117 6.18 2.54 -7.71
N VAL A 118 5.45 3.55 -7.27
CA VAL A 118 4.03 3.69 -7.60
C VAL A 118 3.83 3.86 -9.11
N ASN A 119 4.64 4.69 -9.75
CA ASN A 119 4.53 4.92 -11.18
C ASN A 119 4.81 3.65 -11.99
N GLU A 120 5.74 2.82 -11.57
CA GLU A 120 6.01 1.54 -12.22
C GLU A 120 4.80 0.60 -12.12
N ILE A 121 4.18 0.56 -10.96
CA ILE A 121 2.99 -0.27 -10.72
C ILE A 121 1.83 0.21 -11.61
N ILE A 122 1.61 1.49 -11.66
CA ILE A 122 0.53 2.08 -12.48
C ILE A 122 0.76 1.79 -13.96
N LYS A 123 1.99 1.91 -14.44
CA LYS A 123 2.33 1.63 -15.84
C LYS A 123 2.07 0.18 -16.20
N SER A 124 2.36 -0.75 -15.29
CA SER A 124 2.17 -2.17 -15.59
C SER A 124 0.70 -2.56 -15.64
N LYS A 125 -0.20 -1.75 -15.07
CA LYS A 125 -1.64 -1.97 -15.15
C LYS A 125 -2.27 -1.47 -16.45
N ALA A 126 -1.63 -0.51 -17.06
CA ALA A 126 -2.19 0.16 -18.24
C ALA A 126 -2.18 -0.71 -19.50
#